data_00af1b73eae91dd76327c0e689726fb8
#
_entry.id   00af1b73eae91dd76327c0e689726fb8
#
_cell.length_a   1.000
_cell.length_b   1.000
_cell.length_c   1.000
_cell.angle_alpha   90.00
_cell.angle_beta   90.00
_cell.angle_gamma   90.00
#
_symmetry.space_group_name_H-M   'P 1'
#
loop_
_entity.id
_entity.type
_entity.pdbx_description
1 polymer ?
#
loop_
_entity_poly.entity_id
_entity_poly.type
_entity_poly.pdbx_seq_one_letter_code
_entity_poly.pdbx_strand_id
1 'polypeptide(L)'
;FHNLVFDWFKGLKKDTKDYWIIERHKNSHKDESVIKQNGNLLTSFNSEYAYLFSLLHNFQASPTDTYEFLYHLPNVARRFVETFLNFKYLERNKIDESIDKLITNPVECERARKFMHYYSHNLTTDKFMKFADLAECQAVVDIIINSVNTLDPIHLTSLKTTVTAT
;
A
#
# COMPACT_ATOMS: atom_id res chain seq x y z
N PHE A 1 -7.96 -1.75 19.45
CA PHE A 1 -9.26 -1.27 19.95
C PHE A 1 -10.08 -0.63 18.83
N HIS A 2 -9.51 0.28 18.05
CA HIS A 2 -10.18 0.96 16.93
C HIS A 2 -10.78 -0.04 15.91
N ASN A 3 -10.05 -1.07 15.50
CA ASN A 3 -10.51 -2.04 14.52
C ASN A 3 -11.71 -2.87 15.01
N LEU A 4 -11.72 -3.26 16.28
CA LEU A 4 -12.85 -4.02 16.86
C LEU A 4 -14.15 -3.20 16.87
N VAL A 5 -14.06 -1.94 17.24
CA VAL A 5 -15.21 -1.02 17.21
C VAL A 5 -15.68 -0.79 15.77
N PHE A 6 -14.75 -0.62 14.84
CA PHE A 6 -15.03 -0.42 13.43
C PHE A 6 -15.75 -1.61 12.79
N ASP A 7 -15.28 -2.84 13.05
CA ASP A 7 -15.90 -4.06 12.54
C ASP A 7 -17.30 -4.28 13.11
N TRP A 8 -17.49 -3.98 14.38
CA TRP A 8 -18.82 -4.03 14.99
C TRP A 8 -19.79 -3.03 14.32
N PHE A 9 -19.35 -1.80 14.07
CA PHE A 9 -20.14 -0.79 13.36
C PHE A 9 -20.44 -1.17 11.91
N LYS A 10 -19.54 -1.89 11.23
CA LYS A 10 -19.79 -2.39 9.86
C LYS A 10 -21.00 -3.32 9.79
N GLY A 11 -21.25 -4.10 10.83
CA GLY A 11 -22.41 -5.00 10.92
C GLY A 11 -23.77 -4.30 11.04
N LEU A 12 -23.80 -3.00 11.35
CA LEU A 12 -25.02 -2.24 11.44
C LEU A 12 -25.53 -1.83 10.04
N LYS A 13 -26.84 -1.61 9.92
CA LYS A 13 -27.45 -1.12 8.67
C LYS A 13 -26.82 0.22 8.25
N LYS A 14 -26.60 0.40 6.94
CA LYS A 14 -25.92 1.58 6.39
C LYS A 14 -26.54 2.91 6.80
N ASP A 15 -27.87 2.96 6.90
CA ASP A 15 -28.62 4.17 7.20
C ASP A 15 -28.63 4.56 8.69
N THR A 16 -28.00 3.75 9.56
CA THR A 16 -28.00 3.97 11.02
C THR A 16 -26.61 4.30 11.57
N LYS A 17 -25.63 4.57 10.70
CA LYS A 17 -24.25 4.79 11.13
C LYS A 17 -23.59 5.91 10.35
N ASP A 18 -22.91 6.76 11.09
CA ASP A 18 -21.98 7.76 10.59
C ASP A 18 -20.60 7.55 11.20
N TYR A 19 -19.58 7.85 10.43
CA TYR A 19 -18.19 7.74 10.87
C TYR A 19 -17.59 9.13 10.97
N TRP A 20 -17.12 9.46 12.17
CA TRP A 20 -16.48 10.74 12.47
C TRP A 20 -15.08 10.51 13.02
N ILE A 21 -14.16 11.39 12.66
CA ILE A 21 -12.80 11.39 13.17
C ILE A 21 -12.57 12.63 14.02
N ILE A 22 -11.88 12.45 15.13
CA ILE A 22 -11.42 13.57 15.97
C ILE A 22 -9.94 13.75 15.67
N GLU A 23 -9.60 14.86 15.05
CA GLU A 23 -8.19 15.23 14.82
C GLU A 23 -7.76 16.27 15.85
N ARG A 24 -6.58 16.03 16.43
CA ARG A 24 -5.95 16.99 17.34
C ARG A 24 -4.84 17.71 16.60
N HIS A 25 -4.98 19.02 16.50
CA HIS A 25 -3.98 19.91 15.95
C HIS A 25 -3.19 20.58 17.07
N LYS A 26 -1.89 20.45 17.05
CA LYS A 26 -0.99 21.20 17.94
C LYS A 26 -0.59 22.49 17.25
N ASN A 27 -1.15 23.59 17.69
CA ASN A 27 -0.70 24.92 17.32
C ASN A 27 0.21 25.51 18.41
N SER A 28 1.11 26.44 18.03
CA SER A 28 2.07 27.06 18.95
C SER A 28 1.42 27.76 20.16
N HIS A 29 0.13 28.07 20.07
CA HIS A 29 -0.58 28.82 21.11
C HIS A 29 -1.78 28.07 21.74
N LYS A 30 -2.29 27.02 21.10
CA LYS A 30 -3.44 26.28 21.61
C LYS A 30 -3.57 24.93 20.92
N ASP A 31 -3.85 23.89 21.70
CA ASP A 31 -4.27 22.60 21.17
C ASP A 31 -5.76 22.68 20.76
N GLU A 32 -6.06 22.35 19.54
CA GLU A 32 -7.43 22.32 19.02
C GLU A 32 -7.81 20.92 18.60
N SER A 33 -9.06 20.54 18.85
CA SER A 33 -9.62 19.29 18.35
C SER A 33 -10.76 19.59 17.40
N VAL A 34 -10.70 19.00 16.21
CA VAL A 34 -11.72 19.17 15.18
C VAL A 34 -12.40 17.84 14.95
N ILE A 35 -13.73 17.84 14.95
CA ILE A 35 -14.53 16.68 14.55
C ILE A 35 -14.91 16.87 13.10
N LYS A 36 -14.57 15.88 12.26
CA LYS A 36 -14.95 15.87 10.84
C LYS A 36 -15.45 14.50 10.42
N GLN A 37 -16.28 14.48 9.39
CA GLN A 37 -16.76 13.23 8.83
C GLN A 37 -15.57 12.42 8.30
N ASN A 38 -15.56 11.13 8.59
CA ASN A 38 -14.49 10.23 8.16
C ASN A 38 -14.55 10.06 6.63
N GLY A 39 -13.39 10.15 5.99
CA GLY A 39 -13.29 9.95 4.54
C GLY A 39 -13.53 8.49 4.14
N ASN A 40 -13.98 8.29 2.91
CA ASN A 40 -14.28 6.96 2.35
C ASN A 40 -13.12 5.96 2.47
N LEU A 41 -11.89 6.44 2.42
CA LEU A 41 -10.70 5.58 2.53
C LEU A 41 -10.67 4.75 3.82
N LEU A 42 -10.92 5.41 4.97
CA LEU A 42 -10.90 4.76 6.28
C LEU A 42 -12.14 3.87 6.52
N THR A 43 -13.20 4.07 5.77
CA THR A 43 -14.43 3.26 5.85
C THR A 43 -14.43 2.10 4.87
N SER A 44 -13.66 2.21 3.78
CA SER A 44 -13.61 1.19 2.71
C SER A 44 -12.63 0.06 3.00
N PHE A 45 -11.52 0.35 3.69
CA PHE A 45 -10.47 -0.65 3.90
C PHE A 45 -10.30 -1.01 5.37
N ASN A 46 -10.25 -2.31 5.65
CA ASN A 46 -10.06 -2.83 7.01
C ASN A 46 -8.63 -2.62 7.54
N SER A 47 -7.68 -2.39 6.65
CA SER A 47 -6.28 -2.18 6.99
C SER A 47 -5.56 -1.36 5.92
N GLU A 48 -4.47 -0.70 6.31
CA GLU A 48 -3.57 -0.06 5.37
C GLU A 48 -3.02 -1.06 4.34
N TYR A 49 -2.76 -2.29 4.76
CA TYR A 49 -2.25 -3.34 3.88
C TYR A 49 -3.23 -3.66 2.74
N ALA A 50 -4.52 -3.79 3.04
CA ALA A 50 -5.55 -3.98 2.01
C ALA A 50 -5.66 -2.76 1.07
N TYR A 51 -5.53 -1.56 1.61
CA TYR A 51 -5.50 -0.33 0.81
C TYR A 51 -4.29 -0.28 -0.13
N LEU A 52 -3.08 -0.56 0.37
CA LEU A 52 -1.87 -0.61 -0.46
C LEU A 52 -2.01 -1.64 -1.59
N PHE A 53 -2.55 -2.83 -1.26
CA PHE A 53 -2.84 -3.84 -2.28
C PHE A 53 -3.84 -3.34 -3.32
N SER A 54 -4.91 -2.66 -2.90
CA SER A 54 -5.91 -2.12 -3.84
C SER A 54 -5.31 -1.17 -4.85
N LEU A 55 -4.37 -0.31 -4.43
CA LEU A 55 -3.66 0.61 -5.33
C LEU A 55 -2.85 -0.14 -6.39
N LEU A 56 -2.09 -1.17 -5.98
CA LEU A 56 -1.30 -1.98 -6.90
C LEU A 56 -2.19 -2.80 -7.84
N HIS A 57 -3.23 -3.41 -7.31
CA HIS A 57 -4.15 -4.25 -8.09
C HIS A 57 -4.96 -3.45 -9.11
N ASN A 58 -5.47 -2.29 -8.71
CA ASN A 58 -6.20 -1.40 -9.63
C ASN A 58 -5.27 -0.85 -10.71
N PHE A 59 -4.04 -0.49 -10.35
CA PHE A 59 -3.04 -0.07 -11.34
C PHE A 59 -2.68 -1.20 -12.31
N GLN A 60 -2.53 -2.43 -11.83
CA GLN A 60 -2.30 -3.60 -12.71
C GLN A 60 -3.45 -3.81 -13.70
N ALA A 61 -4.70 -3.67 -13.22
CA ALA A 61 -5.89 -3.89 -14.04
C ALA A 61 -6.16 -2.74 -15.05
N SER A 62 -5.84 -1.51 -14.64
CA SER A 62 -6.05 -0.29 -15.44
C SER A 62 -4.94 0.71 -15.17
N PRO A 63 -3.79 0.57 -15.84
CA PRO A 63 -2.65 1.45 -15.65
C PRO A 63 -2.99 2.90 -15.99
N THR A 64 -2.56 3.81 -15.15
CA THR A 64 -2.70 5.25 -15.36
C THR A 64 -1.31 5.89 -15.53
N ASP A 65 -1.20 6.86 -16.41
CA ASP A 65 -0.01 7.67 -16.65
C ASP A 65 0.00 8.98 -15.84
N THR A 66 -0.97 9.14 -14.93
CA THR A 66 -1.02 10.31 -14.06
C THR A 66 0.25 10.39 -13.23
N TYR A 67 0.99 11.48 -13.44
CA TYR A 67 2.29 11.71 -12.81
C TYR A 67 2.25 11.56 -11.27
N GLU A 68 1.25 12.13 -10.64
CA GLU A 68 1.07 12.07 -9.19
C GLU A 68 0.96 10.62 -8.70
N PHE A 69 0.24 9.77 -9.43
CA PHE A 69 0.10 8.37 -9.06
C PHE A 69 1.41 7.59 -9.24
N LEU A 70 2.06 7.75 -10.39
CA LEU A 70 3.33 7.09 -10.69
C LEU A 70 4.43 7.50 -9.71
N TYR A 71 4.43 8.75 -9.25
CA TYR A 71 5.38 9.24 -8.26
C TYR A 71 5.25 8.52 -6.91
N HIS A 72 4.05 8.20 -6.49
CA HIS A 72 3.80 7.53 -5.20
C HIS A 72 3.92 6.01 -5.25
N LEU A 73 3.80 5.43 -6.45
CA LEU A 73 3.71 3.98 -6.64
C LEU A 73 4.91 3.19 -6.09
N PRO A 74 6.17 3.64 -6.22
CA PRO A 74 7.32 2.94 -5.63
C PRO A 74 7.24 2.82 -4.11
N ASN A 75 6.75 3.85 -3.43
CA ASN A 75 6.57 3.81 -1.98
C ASN A 75 5.40 2.92 -1.57
N VAL A 76 4.31 2.93 -2.35
CA VAL A 76 3.16 2.00 -2.17
C VAL A 76 3.64 0.56 -2.30
N ALA A 77 4.38 0.24 -3.37
CA ALA A 77 4.94 -1.08 -3.62
C ALA A 77 5.86 -1.53 -2.49
N ARG A 78 6.76 -0.67 -2.06
CA ARG A 78 7.68 -0.93 -0.94
C ARG A 78 6.93 -1.27 0.34
N ARG A 79 5.99 -0.42 0.76
CA ARG A 79 5.22 -0.63 1.99
C ARG A 79 4.38 -1.91 1.94
N PHE A 80 3.80 -2.21 0.78
CA PHE A 80 3.08 -3.46 0.58
C PHE A 80 3.99 -4.68 0.75
N VAL A 81 5.14 -4.70 0.05
CA VAL A 81 6.11 -5.81 0.13
C VAL A 81 6.69 -5.96 1.54
N GLU A 82 7.08 -4.87 2.19
CA GLU A 82 7.56 -4.89 3.59
C GLU A 82 6.51 -5.51 4.52
N THR A 83 5.25 -5.11 4.39
CA THR A 83 4.17 -5.62 5.23
C THR A 83 3.91 -7.10 4.95
N PHE A 84 3.84 -7.51 3.68
CA PHE A 84 3.67 -8.90 3.27
C PHE A 84 4.78 -9.80 3.83
N LEU A 85 6.04 -9.41 3.67
CA LEU A 85 7.18 -10.17 4.15
C LEU A 85 7.22 -10.28 5.68
N ASN A 86 6.88 -9.19 6.38
CA ASN A 86 6.79 -9.19 7.84
C ASN A 86 5.70 -10.13 8.35
N PHE A 87 4.54 -10.21 7.70
CA PHE A 87 3.51 -11.17 8.06
C PHE A 87 3.89 -12.61 7.71
N LYS A 88 4.55 -12.81 6.57
CA LYS A 88 4.89 -14.15 6.10
C LYS A 88 6.03 -14.79 6.89
N TYR A 89 7.03 -14.03 7.26
CA TYR A 89 8.26 -14.54 7.87
C TYR A 89 8.47 -14.14 9.33
N LEU A 90 7.66 -13.20 9.85
CA LEU A 90 7.75 -12.67 11.23
C LEU A 90 9.18 -12.17 11.60
N GLU A 91 9.96 -11.83 10.61
CA GLU A 91 11.34 -11.37 10.74
C GLU A 91 11.36 -9.84 10.66
N ARG A 92 12.06 -9.19 11.58
CA ARG A 92 12.29 -7.72 11.51
C ARG A 92 13.44 -7.36 10.57
N ASN A 93 13.54 -8.04 9.45
CA ASN A 93 14.59 -7.78 8.47
C ASN A 93 14.22 -6.56 7.60
N LYS A 94 15.26 -5.88 7.15
CA LYS A 94 15.08 -4.84 6.12
C LYS A 94 14.60 -5.50 4.83
N ILE A 95 13.83 -4.78 4.03
CA ILE A 95 13.31 -5.26 2.74
C ILE A 95 14.43 -5.83 1.85
N ASP A 96 15.62 -5.22 1.88
CA ASP A 96 16.79 -5.66 1.10
C ASP A 96 17.28 -7.06 1.44
N GLU A 97 17.04 -7.49 2.68
CA GLU A 97 17.46 -8.79 3.20
C GLU A 97 16.41 -9.89 2.98
N SER A 98 15.20 -9.51 2.59
CA SER A 98 14.06 -10.43 2.57
C SER A 98 13.36 -10.49 1.22
N ILE A 99 13.59 -9.54 0.31
CA ILE A 99 12.88 -9.45 -0.97
C ILE A 99 13.17 -10.65 -1.89
N ASP A 100 14.35 -11.25 -1.79
CA ASP A 100 14.73 -12.46 -2.52
C ASP A 100 13.88 -13.68 -2.12
N LYS A 101 13.31 -13.68 -0.92
CA LYS A 101 12.35 -14.70 -0.48
C LYS A 101 11.01 -14.59 -1.21
N LEU A 102 10.66 -13.40 -1.70
CA LEU A 102 9.46 -13.17 -2.49
C LEU A 102 9.74 -13.31 -3.99
N ILE A 103 10.77 -12.65 -4.48
CA ILE A 103 11.11 -12.59 -5.91
C ILE A 103 12.39 -13.41 -6.12
N THR A 104 12.21 -14.66 -6.53
CA THR A 104 13.31 -15.63 -6.67
C THR A 104 14.17 -15.45 -7.93
N ASN A 105 13.63 -14.80 -8.97
CA ASN A 105 14.40 -14.43 -10.14
C ASN A 105 15.35 -13.27 -9.80
N PRO A 106 16.68 -13.42 -9.90
CA PRO A 106 17.61 -12.39 -9.45
C PRO A 106 17.53 -11.08 -10.27
N VAL A 107 17.18 -11.15 -11.56
CA VAL A 107 17.03 -9.97 -12.42
C VAL A 107 15.78 -9.17 -12.02
N GLU A 108 14.66 -9.86 -11.83
CA GLU A 108 13.41 -9.26 -11.39
C GLU A 108 13.51 -8.71 -9.95
N CYS A 109 14.18 -9.44 -9.05
CA CYS A 109 14.44 -9.04 -7.69
C CYS A 109 15.25 -7.73 -7.64
N GLU A 110 16.32 -7.65 -8.41
CA GLU A 110 17.15 -6.44 -8.48
C GLU A 110 16.39 -5.26 -9.11
N ARG A 111 15.55 -5.52 -10.13
CA ARG A 111 14.69 -4.50 -10.74
C ARG A 111 13.69 -3.94 -9.73
N ALA A 112 12.98 -4.81 -9.02
CA ALA A 112 12.02 -4.41 -8.01
C ALA A 112 12.68 -3.67 -6.84
N ARG A 113 13.87 -4.13 -6.39
CA ARG A 113 14.66 -3.47 -5.35
C ARG A 113 15.04 -2.06 -5.78
N LYS A 114 15.59 -1.88 -6.97
CA LYS A 114 15.95 -0.56 -7.51
C LYS A 114 14.75 0.37 -7.61
N PHE A 115 13.62 -0.13 -8.11
CA PHE A 115 12.39 0.64 -8.20
C PHE A 115 11.95 1.16 -6.84
N MET A 116 11.82 0.28 -5.84
CA MET A 116 11.37 0.63 -4.51
C MET A 116 12.34 1.55 -3.76
N HIS A 117 13.65 1.41 -3.96
CA HIS A 117 14.65 2.25 -3.30
C HIS A 117 14.93 3.55 -4.03
N TYR A 118 15.10 3.46 -5.33
CA TYR A 118 15.53 4.60 -6.14
C TYR A 118 14.52 5.74 -6.11
N TYR A 119 13.24 5.39 -6.19
CA TYR A 119 12.16 6.37 -6.20
C TYR A 119 11.62 6.71 -4.81
N SER A 120 11.95 5.94 -3.77
CA SER A 120 11.51 6.21 -2.40
C SER A 120 12.45 7.14 -1.61
N HIS A 121 13.71 7.27 -2.03
CA HIS A 121 14.73 8.03 -1.32
C HIS A 121 15.42 9.03 -2.24
N ASN A 122 15.10 10.31 -2.06
CA ASN A 122 15.78 11.43 -2.72
C ASN A 122 17.10 11.75 -2.04
N LEU A 123 18.11 10.89 -2.22
CA LEU A 123 19.42 11.08 -1.58
C LEU A 123 20.42 11.89 -2.42
N THR A 124 20.13 12.15 -3.71
CA THR A 124 21.04 12.91 -4.58
C THR A 124 20.25 13.79 -5.54
N THR A 125 20.84 14.93 -5.93
CA THR A 125 20.24 15.93 -6.84
C THR A 125 19.81 15.34 -8.19
N ASP A 126 20.56 14.35 -8.69
CA ASP A 126 20.27 13.69 -9.97
C ASP A 126 18.94 12.90 -9.99
N LYS A 127 18.44 12.55 -8.80
CA LYS A 127 17.19 11.81 -8.65
C LYS A 127 15.94 12.66 -8.73
N PHE A 128 16.05 13.98 -8.52
CA PHE A 128 14.93 14.91 -8.65
C PHE A 128 14.37 15.02 -10.07
N MET A 129 15.15 14.59 -11.08
CA MET A 129 14.80 14.74 -12.49
C MET A 129 14.38 13.42 -13.15
N LYS A 130 14.37 12.30 -12.42
CA LYS A 130 13.98 10.99 -12.97
C LYS A 130 12.68 10.53 -12.35
N PHE A 131 11.68 10.43 -13.18
CA PHE A 131 10.36 9.91 -12.85
C PHE A 131 10.27 8.44 -13.26
N ALA A 132 9.58 7.62 -12.46
CA ALA A 132 9.22 6.29 -12.89
C ALA A 132 8.30 6.40 -14.11
N ASP A 133 8.70 5.84 -15.24
CA ASP A 133 7.83 5.76 -16.39
C ASP A 133 6.74 4.69 -16.22
N LEU A 134 5.69 4.80 -17.01
CA LEU A 134 4.55 3.89 -16.95
C LEU A 134 4.96 2.43 -17.16
N ALA A 135 5.84 2.16 -18.14
CA ALA A 135 6.25 0.80 -18.48
C ALA A 135 7.06 0.14 -17.36
N GLU A 136 7.94 0.90 -16.70
CA GLU A 136 8.68 0.42 -15.54
C GLU A 136 7.75 0.16 -14.36
N CYS A 137 6.81 1.05 -14.10
CA CYS A 137 5.79 0.87 -13.06
C CYS A 137 4.97 -0.40 -13.28
N GLN A 138 4.46 -0.61 -14.49
CA GLN A 138 3.70 -1.81 -14.86
C GLN A 138 4.52 -3.08 -14.66
N ALA A 139 5.74 -3.11 -15.19
CA ALA A 139 6.59 -4.29 -15.08
C ALA A 139 6.90 -4.66 -13.62
N VAL A 140 7.17 -3.69 -12.76
CA VAL A 140 7.47 -3.98 -11.35
C VAL A 140 6.22 -4.37 -10.57
N VAL A 141 5.08 -3.75 -10.80
CA VAL A 141 3.82 -4.16 -10.18
C VAL A 141 3.44 -5.58 -10.57
N ASP A 142 3.62 -5.95 -11.85
CA ASP A 142 3.38 -7.31 -12.33
C ASP A 142 4.33 -8.32 -11.65
N ILE A 143 5.62 -8.00 -11.55
CA ILE A 143 6.59 -8.85 -10.83
C ILE A 143 6.12 -9.07 -9.38
N ILE A 144 5.76 -8.02 -8.65
CA ILE A 144 5.36 -8.12 -7.25
C ILE A 144 4.10 -8.98 -7.10
N ILE A 145 3.03 -8.69 -7.85
CA ILE A 145 1.76 -9.41 -7.73
C ILE A 145 1.91 -10.87 -8.14
N ASN A 146 2.65 -11.16 -9.23
CA ASN A 146 2.92 -12.51 -9.68
C ASN A 146 3.77 -13.29 -8.67
N SER A 147 4.74 -12.65 -8.04
CA SER A 147 5.56 -13.27 -6.99
C SER A 147 4.75 -13.60 -5.75
N VAL A 148 3.84 -12.70 -5.33
CA VAL A 148 2.90 -12.99 -4.23
C VAL A 148 1.97 -14.14 -4.61
N ASN A 149 1.48 -14.18 -5.85
CA ASN A 149 0.64 -15.29 -6.33
C ASN A 149 1.39 -16.63 -6.31
N THR A 150 2.65 -16.62 -6.67
CA THR A 150 3.50 -17.84 -6.69
C THR A 150 3.79 -18.32 -5.26
N LEU A 151 4.09 -17.40 -4.35
CA LEU A 151 4.48 -17.72 -2.98
C LEU A 151 3.26 -18.05 -2.10
N ASP A 152 2.14 -17.34 -2.28
CA ASP A 152 0.93 -17.51 -1.47
C ASP A 152 -0.35 -17.17 -2.27
N PRO A 153 -0.81 -18.07 -3.13
CA PRO A 153 -1.99 -17.84 -3.96
C PRO A 153 -3.29 -17.70 -3.14
N ILE A 154 -3.36 -18.35 -1.99
CA ILE A 154 -4.53 -18.28 -1.10
C ILE A 154 -4.63 -16.87 -0.49
N HIS A 155 -3.52 -16.34 -0.02
CA HIS A 155 -3.45 -14.99 0.52
C HIS A 155 -3.80 -13.93 -0.55
N LEU A 156 -3.26 -14.07 -1.77
CA LEU A 156 -3.59 -13.15 -2.86
C LEU A 156 -5.08 -13.20 -3.21
N THR A 157 -5.69 -14.39 -3.25
CA THR A 157 -7.12 -14.55 -3.50
C THR A 157 -7.95 -13.85 -2.42
N SER A 158 -7.56 -13.99 -1.15
CA SER A 158 -8.20 -13.31 -0.02
C SER A 158 -8.10 -11.78 -0.15
N LEU A 159 -6.93 -11.25 -0.53
CA LEU A 159 -6.76 -9.82 -0.77
C LEU A 159 -7.67 -9.31 -1.90
N LYS A 160 -7.73 -10.03 -3.04
CA LYS A 160 -8.60 -9.67 -4.17
C LYS A 160 -10.08 -9.63 -3.73
N THR A 161 -10.53 -10.61 -2.97
CA THR A 161 -11.90 -10.64 -2.46
C THR A 161 -12.20 -9.44 -1.55
N THR A 162 -11.24 -9.06 -0.71
CA THR A 162 -11.40 -7.91 0.19
C THR A 162 -11.52 -6.60 -0.57
N VAL A 163 -10.77 -6.44 -1.67
CA VAL A 163 -10.76 -5.21 -2.48
C VAL A 163 -11.99 -5.10 -3.38
N THR A 164 -12.52 -6.22 -3.90
CA THR A 164 -13.72 -6.21 -4.74
C THR A 164 -15.03 -6.05 -3.97
N ALA A 165 -15.00 -6.26 -2.66
CA ALA A 165 -16.17 -6.10 -1.79
C ALA A 165 -16.36 -4.64 -1.30
N THR A 166 -15.45 -3.72 -1.64
CA THR A 166 -15.47 -2.29 -1.30
C THR A 166 -15.98 -1.46 -2.45
#